data_94144bbf497df389cac3db7c468b5b4c
#
_entry.id   94144bbf497df389cac3db7c468b5b4c
#
_cell.length_a   1.000
_cell.length_b   1.000
_cell.length_c   1.000
_cell.angle_alpha   90.00
_cell.angle_beta   90.00
_cell.angle_gamma   90.00
#
_symmetry.space_group_name_H-M   'P 1'
#
loop_
_entity.id
_entity.type
_entity.pdbx_description
1 polymer ?
#
loop_
_entity_poly.entity_id
_entity_poly.type
_entity_poly.pdbx_seq_one_letter_code
_entity_poly.pdbx_strand_id
1 'polypeptide(L)'
;RARAAEHGLGHAELAAVMHRVSWQEPSSRELLEAARDLLGPNGLTEHSTAFSDPDLVMAWSEAHAQGAGAGRVRRLAARFVGMAGVESVGEAPQPGRPARYSTRELLESERAALALVERGFASGAPSVSAEAIEATVRETPLLTAEQTTMLRALASSPDRVICVVGLAGSGKTTATRAVADAFRSAGIPVLGAAPSGIAAEKLQDATAIQSTTLHRLLQQPLPERCLVVVD
;
A
#
# COMPACT_ATOMS: atom_id res chain seq x y z
N ARG A 1 18.76 -38.49 -7.38
CA ARG A 1 18.42 -39.52 -8.40
C ARG A 1 18.04 -40.86 -7.73
N ALA A 2 18.79 -41.37 -6.74
CA ALA A 2 18.46 -42.61 -6.04
C ALA A 2 17.08 -42.59 -5.36
N ARG A 3 16.73 -41.53 -4.64
CA ARG A 3 15.42 -41.35 -3.98
C ARG A 3 14.21 -41.31 -4.90
N ALA A 4 14.34 -40.88 -6.15
CA ALA A 4 13.23 -40.84 -7.10
C ALA A 4 12.90 -42.26 -7.61
N ALA A 5 13.93 -43.12 -7.75
CA ALA A 5 13.75 -44.52 -8.14
C ALA A 5 13.03 -45.34 -7.05
N GLU A 6 13.27 -45.04 -5.76
CA GLU A 6 12.58 -45.69 -4.63
C GLU A 6 11.07 -45.40 -4.58
N HIS A 7 10.61 -44.35 -5.25
CA HIS A 7 9.19 -43.97 -5.38
C HIS A 7 8.60 -44.32 -6.77
N GLY A 8 9.21 -45.23 -7.52
CA GLY A 8 8.69 -45.67 -8.83
C GLY A 8 8.86 -44.64 -9.96
N LEU A 9 9.70 -43.61 -9.75
CA LEU A 9 10.03 -42.60 -10.75
C LEU A 9 11.41 -42.86 -11.36
N GLY A 10 11.54 -43.94 -12.09
CA GLY A 10 12.73 -44.29 -12.88
C GLY A 10 12.94 -43.32 -14.05
N HIS A 11 14.10 -43.43 -14.71
CA HIS A 11 14.47 -42.52 -15.81
C HIS A 11 13.49 -42.58 -17.00
N ALA A 12 12.89 -43.76 -17.24
CA ALA A 12 11.92 -43.98 -18.28
C ALA A 12 10.56 -43.34 -17.94
N GLU A 13 10.12 -43.42 -16.68
CA GLU A 13 8.86 -42.83 -16.23
C GLU A 13 8.98 -41.30 -16.18
N LEU A 14 10.13 -40.75 -15.71
CA LEU A 14 10.39 -39.33 -15.79
C LEU A 14 10.45 -38.81 -17.24
N ALA A 15 11.10 -39.55 -18.14
CA ALA A 15 11.11 -39.22 -19.55
C ALA A 15 9.71 -39.28 -20.17
N ALA A 16 8.88 -40.27 -19.80
CA ALA A 16 7.51 -40.40 -20.28
C ALA A 16 6.60 -39.27 -19.78
N VAL A 17 6.77 -38.82 -18.54
CA VAL A 17 6.06 -37.65 -18.00
C VAL A 17 6.51 -36.38 -18.70
N MET A 18 7.82 -36.18 -18.89
CA MET A 18 8.37 -35.04 -19.61
C MET A 18 8.01 -34.97 -21.09
N HIS A 19 7.83 -36.14 -21.75
CA HIS A 19 7.38 -36.22 -23.16
C HIS A 19 5.86 -36.13 -23.33
N ARG A 20 5.06 -36.35 -22.28
CA ARG A 20 3.60 -36.20 -22.34
C ARG A 20 3.11 -34.76 -22.35
N VAL A 21 3.92 -33.82 -21.91
CA VAL A 21 3.62 -32.39 -22.04
C VAL A 21 4.18 -31.92 -23.37
N SER A 22 3.33 -31.93 -24.41
CA SER A 22 3.63 -31.21 -25.65
C SER A 22 3.62 -29.71 -25.33
N TRP A 23 4.78 -29.21 -24.91
CA TRP A 23 4.93 -27.79 -24.65
C TRP A 23 4.74 -27.03 -25.97
N GLN A 24 3.65 -26.30 -26.06
CA GLN A 24 3.43 -25.37 -27.16
C GLN A 24 4.03 -24.01 -26.79
N GLU A 25 4.79 -23.44 -27.70
CA GLU A 25 5.37 -22.13 -27.52
C GLU A 25 4.24 -21.10 -27.49
N PRO A 26 4.13 -20.26 -26.41
CA PRO A 26 3.11 -19.21 -26.35
C PRO A 26 3.24 -18.30 -27.56
N SER A 27 2.13 -17.99 -28.17
CA SER A 27 2.04 -17.03 -29.28
C SER A 27 2.45 -15.63 -28.82
N SER A 28 2.81 -14.77 -29.77
CA SER A 28 3.10 -13.36 -29.46
C SER A 28 1.91 -12.65 -28.80
N ARG A 29 0.68 -13.07 -29.09
CA ARG A 29 -0.53 -12.52 -28.47
C ARG A 29 -0.62 -12.93 -27.00
N GLU A 30 -0.43 -14.19 -26.66
CA GLU A 30 -0.44 -14.67 -25.26
C GLU A 30 0.67 -14.02 -24.43
N LEU A 31 1.85 -13.80 -25.02
CA LEU A 31 2.93 -13.06 -24.34
C LEU A 31 2.58 -11.58 -24.07
N LEU A 32 1.88 -10.93 -24.98
CA LEU A 32 1.41 -9.57 -24.79
C LEU A 32 0.28 -9.49 -23.76
N GLU A 33 -0.62 -10.45 -23.73
CA GLU A 33 -1.68 -10.56 -22.73
C GLU A 33 -1.06 -10.76 -21.34
N ALA A 34 -0.14 -11.71 -21.18
CA ALA A 34 0.59 -11.92 -19.93
C ALA A 34 1.37 -10.68 -19.49
N ALA A 35 2.01 -9.96 -20.41
CA ALA A 35 2.72 -8.71 -20.08
C ALA A 35 1.75 -7.61 -19.61
N ARG A 36 0.55 -7.52 -20.18
CA ARG A 36 -0.47 -6.55 -19.72
C ARG A 36 -1.00 -6.91 -18.34
N ASP A 37 -1.23 -8.20 -18.08
CA ASP A 37 -1.68 -8.67 -16.77
C ASP A 37 -0.64 -8.35 -15.69
N LEU A 38 0.65 -8.55 -15.98
CA LEU A 38 1.76 -8.21 -15.08
C LEU A 38 1.89 -6.70 -14.83
N LEU A 39 1.51 -5.85 -15.78
CA LEU A 39 1.48 -4.38 -15.62
C LEU A 39 0.19 -3.89 -14.96
N GLY A 40 -0.85 -4.70 -14.94
CA GLY A 40 -2.15 -4.33 -14.40
C GLY A 40 -2.18 -4.22 -12.87
N PRO A 41 -3.32 -3.77 -12.32
CA PRO A 41 -3.47 -3.52 -10.88
C PRO A 41 -3.30 -4.77 -10.01
N ASN A 42 -3.61 -5.96 -10.54
CA ASN A 42 -3.43 -7.26 -9.86
C ASN A 42 -2.12 -7.96 -10.29
N GLY A 43 -1.16 -7.23 -10.85
CA GLY A 43 0.11 -7.75 -11.34
C GLY A 43 1.26 -7.51 -10.35
N LEU A 44 2.42 -7.13 -10.91
CA LEU A 44 3.68 -6.98 -10.16
C LEU A 44 3.62 -5.95 -9.02
N THR A 45 2.70 -5.01 -9.08
CA THR A 45 2.53 -3.95 -8.08
C THR A 45 1.28 -4.12 -7.21
N GLU A 46 0.62 -5.29 -7.22
CA GLU A 46 -0.55 -5.57 -6.37
C GLU A 46 -0.22 -5.47 -4.86
N HIS A 47 0.91 -6.04 -4.46
CA HIS A 47 1.31 -6.11 -3.04
C HIS A 47 2.61 -5.36 -2.73
N SER A 48 3.22 -4.71 -3.70
CA SER A 48 4.46 -3.96 -3.54
C SER A 48 4.53 -2.80 -4.52
N THR A 49 5.00 -1.64 -4.07
CA THR A 49 5.17 -0.47 -4.95
C THR A 49 6.30 -0.60 -5.95
N ALA A 50 7.16 -1.61 -5.80
CA ALA A 50 8.27 -1.85 -6.71
C ALA A 50 8.64 -3.34 -6.73
N PHE A 51 9.15 -3.79 -7.88
CA PHE A 51 9.61 -5.15 -8.13
C PHE A 51 11.05 -5.17 -8.65
N SER A 52 11.70 -6.32 -8.58
CA SER A 52 13.08 -6.55 -9.00
C SER A 52 13.17 -7.58 -10.13
N ASP A 53 14.38 -7.77 -10.70
CA ASP A 53 14.63 -8.82 -11.70
C ASP A 53 14.23 -10.23 -11.20
N PRO A 54 14.53 -10.65 -9.96
CA PRO A 54 14.03 -11.91 -9.42
C PRO A 54 12.49 -12.02 -9.41
N ASP A 55 11.79 -10.95 -9.03
CA ASP A 55 10.32 -10.92 -9.00
C ASP A 55 9.75 -11.08 -10.41
N LEU A 56 10.37 -10.44 -11.41
CA LEU A 56 10.03 -10.58 -12.82
C LEU A 56 10.22 -12.03 -13.32
N VAL A 57 11.34 -12.65 -12.98
CA VAL A 57 11.60 -14.05 -13.36
C VAL A 57 10.56 -14.97 -12.73
N MET A 58 10.18 -14.74 -11.49
CA MET A 58 9.14 -15.50 -10.79
C MET A 58 7.78 -15.33 -11.48
N ALA A 59 7.34 -14.10 -11.69
CA ALA A 59 6.06 -13.78 -12.32
C ALA A 59 5.96 -14.33 -13.75
N TRP A 60 7.01 -14.24 -14.56
CA TRP A 60 7.04 -14.86 -15.88
C TRP A 60 7.06 -16.38 -15.83
N SER A 61 7.61 -16.99 -14.77
CA SER A 61 7.55 -18.45 -14.57
C SER A 61 6.13 -18.91 -14.25
N GLU A 62 5.42 -18.16 -13.43
CA GLU A 62 4.02 -18.42 -13.06
C GLU A 62 3.07 -18.23 -14.25
N ALA A 63 3.28 -17.20 -15.05
CA ALA A 63 2.52 -16.96 -16.29
C ALA A 63 2.69 -18.09 -17.34
N HIS A 64 3.72 -18.94 -17.18
CA HIS A 64 3.97 -20.11 -18.04
C HIS A 64 3.65 -21.42 -17.31
N ALA A 65 2.41 -21.59 -16.85
CA ALA A 65 1.96 -22.74 -16.05
C ALA A 65 2.28 -24.12 -16.70
N GLN A 66 2.44 -24.18 -18.02
CA GLN A 66 2.84 -25.41 -18.74
C GLN A 66 4.36 -25.63 -18.79
N GLY A 67 5.12 -24.72 -18.17
CA GLY A 67 6.58 -24.73 -18.11
C GLY A 67 7.23 -23.94 -19.25
N ALA A 68 8.38 -23.34 -18.95
CA ALA A 68 9.26 -22.69 -19.91
C ALA A 68 10.71 -22.91 -19.53
N GLY A 69 11.62 -22.96 -20.51
CA GLY A 69 13.05 -23.06 -20.23
C GLY A 69 13.55 -21.80 -19.49
N ALA A 70 14.36 -21.95 -18.44
CA ALA A 70 14.87 -20.86 -17.61
C ALA A 70 15.52 -19.72 -18.42
N GLY A 71 16.23 -20.06 -19.50
CA GLY A 71 16.83 -19.04 -20.39
C GLY A 71 15.79 -18.20 -21.13
N ARG A 72 14.60 -18.78 -21.44
CA ARG A 72 13.51 -18.04 -22.06
C ARG A 72 12.86 -17.09 -21.07
N VAL A 73 12.51 -17.59 -19.87
CA VAL A 73 11.93 -16.76 -18.81
C VAL A 73 12.78 -15.54 -18.53
N ARG A 74 14.12 -15.71 -18.39
CA ARG A 74 15.04 -14.61 -18.21
C ARG A 74 15.05 -13.61 -19.37
N ARG A 75 14.96 -14.09 -20.61
CA ARG A 75 14.85 -13.18 -21.78
C ARG A 75 13.54 -12.41 -21.80
N LEU A 76 12.44 -13.02 -21.41
CA LEU A 76 11.14 -12.35 -21.29
C LEU A 76 11.18 -11.28 -20.20
N ALA A 77 11.71 -11.61 -19.03
CA ALA A 77 11.93 -10.66 -17.94
C ALA A 77 12.78 -9.46 -18.37
N ALA A 78 13.93 -9.71 -19.01
CA ALA A 78 14.81 -8.66 -19.51
C ALA A 78 14.15 -7.76 -20.59
N ARG A 79 13.32 -8.34 -21.46
CA ARG A 79 12.56 -7.56 -22.46
C ARG A 79 11.44 -6.75 -21.81
N PHE A 80 10.82 -7.28 -20.77
CA PHE A 80 9.74 -6.61 -20.05
C PHE A 80 10.18 -5.29 -19.41
N VAL A 81 11.40 -5.26 -18.85
CA VAL A 81 12.00 -4.03 -18.30
C VAL A 81 12.08 -2.88 -19.33
N GLY A 82 12.28 -3.21 -20.62
CA GLY A 82 12.32 -2.22 -21.71
C GLY A 82 10.94 -1.88 -22.31
N MET A 83 9.85 -2.42 -21.77
CA MET A 83 8.51 -2.13 -22.29
C MET A 83 7.99 -0.77 -21.81
N ALA A 84 7.15 -0.16 -22.64
CA ALA A 84 6.40 1.02 -22.25
C ALA A 84 5.50 0.69 -21.05
N GLY A 85 5.59 1.49 -20.00
CA GLY A 85 4.83 1.27 -18.75
C GLY A 85 5.65 0.72 -17.59
N VAL A 86 6.93 0.33 -17.82
CA VAL A 86 7.90 -0.01 -16.77
C VAL A 86 8.87 1.16 -16.58
N GLU A 87 9.04 1.59 -15.35
CA GLU A 87 9.94 2.69 -14.98
C GLU A 87 10.96 2.20 -13.94
N SER A 88 12.21 2.57 -14.11
CA SER A 88 13.25 2.31 -13.10
C SER A 88 13.07 3.24 -11.91
N VAL A 89 13.11 2.68 -10.70
CA VAL A 89 12.92 3.44 -9.46
C VAL A 89 14.05 3.20 -8.46
N GLY A 90 14.36 4.23 -7.67
CA GLY A 90 15.42 4.18 -6.67
C GLY A 90 16.82 4.47 -7.26
N GLU A 91 17.85 4.07 -6.50
CA GLU A 91 19.24 4.26 -6.88
C GLU A 91 19.68 3.30 -7.99
N ALA A 92 20.74 3.68 -8.71
CA ALA A 92 21.36 2.80 -9.69
C ALA A 92 21.76 1.45 -9.08
N PRO A 93 21.65 0.34 -9.84
CA PRO A 93 22.02 -0.98 -9.36
C PRO A 93 23.46 -1.03 -8.84
N GLN A 94 23.65 -1.68 -7.70
CA GLN A 94 24.96 -1.87 -7.09
C GLN A 94 25.16 -3.36 -6.77
N PRO A 95 26.39 -3.84 -6.59
CA PRO A 95 26.64 -5.21 -6.13
C PRO A 95 25.87 -5.51 -4.85
N GLY A 96 25.01 -6.53 -4.89
CA GLY A 96 24.12 -6.91 -3.78
C GLY A 96 22.83 -6.11 -3.65
N ARG A 97 22.62 -5.10 -4.51
CA ARG A 97 21.39 -4.29 -4.55
C ARG A 97 20.82 -4.31 -5.96
N PRO A 98 19.85 -5.19 -6.26
CA PRO A 98 19.28 -5.32 -7.60
C PRO A 98 18.58 -4.03 -8.04
N ALA A 99 18.45 -3.84 -9.35
CA ALA A 99 17.59 -2.82 -9.92
C ALA A 99 16.15 -3.01 -9.42
N ARG A 100 15.46 -1.88 -9.25
CA ARG A 100 14.04 -1.87 -8.88
C ARG A 100 13.25 -1.12 -9.93
N TYR A 101 12.07 -1.60 -10.18
CA TYR A 101 11.15 -1.09 -11.19
C TYR A 101 9.77 -0.90 -10.58
N SER A 102 8.98 -0.04 -11.20
CA SER A 102 7.56 0.13 -10.88
C SER A 102 6.75 0.28 -12.17
N THR A 103 5.45 0.23 -12.08
CA THR A 103 4.59 0.55 -13.20
C THR A 103 4.38 2.06 -13.30
N ARG A 104 4.31 2.58 -14.53
CA ARG A 104 4.01 4.00 -14.77
C ARG A 104 2.68 4.40 -14.15
N GLU A 105 1.66 3.55 -14.24
CA GLU A 105 0.33 3.79 -13.68
C GLU A 105 0.38 4.03 -12.16
N LEU A 106 1.12 3.20 -11.43
CA LEU A 106 1.29 3.37 -9.99
C LEU A 106 2.03 4.67 -9.66
N LEU A 107 3.13 4.97 -10.38
CA LEU A 107 3.89 6.21 -10.16
C LEU A 107 3.07 7.47 -10.48
N GLU A 108 2.21 7.43 -11.49
CA GLU A 108 1.27 8.52 -11.80
C GLU A 108 0.23 8.67 -10.69
N SER A 109 -0.29 7.57 -10.15
CA SER A 109 -1.21 7.57 -9.00
C SER A 109 -0.56 8.14 -7.74
N GLU A 110 0.68 7.75 -7.43
CA GLU A 110 1.45 8.31 -6.31
C GLU A 110 1.70 9.82 -6.48
N ARG A 111 2.11 10.25 -7.68
CA ARG A 111 2.29 11.69 -7.99
C ARG A 111 1.00 12.47 -7.85
N ALA A 112 -0.11 11.91 -8.31
CA ALA A 112 -1.42 12.53 -8.17
C ALA A 112 -1.84 12.66 -6.71
N ALA A 113 -1.58 11.64 -5.87
CA ALA A 113 -1.82 11.68 -4.44
C ALA A 113 -0.97 12.77 -3.75
N LEU A 114 0.33 12.84 -4.03
CA LEU A 114 1.21 13.89 -3.51
C LEU A 114 0.75 15.29 -3.92
N ALA A 115 0.36 15.48 -5.18
CA ALA A 115 -0.17 16.75 -5.66
C ALA A 115 -1.49 17.16 -4.97
N LEU A 116 -2.32 16.19 -4.54
CA LEU A 116 -3.50 16.46 -3.71
C LEU A 116 -3.09 16.96 -2.31
N VAL A 117 -2.10 16.32 -1.70
CA VAL A 117 -1.57 16.75 -0.40
C VAL A 117 -0.99 18.16 -0.48
N GLU A 118 -0.14 18.44 -1.48
CA GLU A 118 0.46 19.76 -1.70
C GLU A 118 -0.59 20.87 -1.88
N ARG A 119 -1.64 20.62 -2.65
CA ARG A 119 -2.77 21.56 -2.78
C ARG A 119 -3.58 21.74 -1.51
N GLY A 120 -3.46 20.81 -0.57
CA GLY A 120 -4.09 20.85 0.73
C GLY A 120 -3.35 21.68 1.78
N PHE A 121 -2.11 22.10 1.52
CA PHE A 121 -1.35 22.94 2.45
C PHE A 121 -1.95 24.33 2.54
N ALA A 122 -2.06 24.84 3.78
CA ALA A 122 -2.61 26.16 4.13
C ALA A 122 -3.96 26.47 3.42
N SER A 123 -4.73 25.43 3.11
CA SER A 123 -5.97 25.55 2.31
C SER A 123 -7.18 25.99 3.15
N GLY A 124 -7.02 26.35 4.41
CA GLY A 124 -8.10 26.74 5.32
C GLY A 124 -8.97 25.55 5.73
N ALA A 125 -8.38 24.40 5.99
CA ALA A 125 -9.10 23.25 6.54
C ALA A 125 -9.79 23.63 7.87
N PRO A 126 -10.89 22.97 8.25
CA PRO A 126 -11.54 23.21 9.52
C PRO A 126 -10.56 23.02 10.67
N SER A 127 -10.40 24.04 11.48
CA SER A 127 -9.55 24.03 12.67
C SER A 127 -10.37 24.36 13.94
N VAL A 128 -9.83 24.02 15.09
CA VAL A 128 -10.43 24.27 16.40
C VAL A 128 -9.86 25.56 16.97
N SER A 129 -10.69 26.34 17.64
CA SER A 129 -10.20 27.59 18.27
C SER A 129 -9.20 27.30 19.40
N ALA A 130 -8.30 28.27 19.66
CA ALA A 130 -7.31 28.12 20.71
C ALA A 130 -7.96 27.87 22.09
N GLU A 131 -9.08 28.54 22.39
CA GLU A 131 -9.82 28.36 23.63
C GLU A 131 -10.37 26.93 23.80
N ALA A 132 -10.90 26.34 22.73
CA ALA A 132 -11.43 24.98 22.73
C ALA A 132 -10.29 23.95 22.85
N ILE A 133 -9.14 24.19 22.20
CA ILE A 133 -7.94 23.35 22.34
C ILE A 133 -7.47 23.34 23.80
N GLU A 134 -7.31 24.53 24.42
CA GLU A 134 -6.86 24.62 25.81
C GLU A 134 -7.92 24.09 26.80
N ALA A 135 -9.20 24.14 26.48
CA ALA A 135 -10.25 23.45 27.27
C ALA A 135 -10.03 21.94 27.22
N THR A 136 -9.82 21.37 26.04
CA THR A 136 -9.55 19.91 25.88
C THR A 136 -8.27 19.50 26.63
N VAL A 137 -7.20 20.31 26.59
CA VAL A 137 -5.97 20.03 27.35
C VAL A 137 -6.24 19.97 28.85
N ARG A 138 -7.07 20.86 29.38
CA ARG A 138 -7.45 20.85 30.81
C ARG A 138 -8.32 19.66 31.20
N GLU A 139 -9.18 19.21 30.29
CA GLU A 139 -10.06 18.05 30.49
C GLU A 139 -9.32 16.71 30.36
N THR A 140 -8.12 16.72 29.76
CA THR A 140 -7.28 15.51 29.56
C THR A 140 -5.91 15.66 30.26
N PRO A 141 -5.88 15.75 31.59
CA PRO A 141 -4.64 16.06 32.34
C PRO A 141 -3.58 14.94 32.27
N LEU A 142 -3.91 13.78 31.75
CA LEU A 142 -2.99 12.65 31.60
C LEU A 142 -2.19 12.69 30.30
N LEU A 143 -2.41 13.69 29.44
CA LEU A 143 -1.59 13.85 28.22
C LEU A 143 -0.17 14.26 28.59
N THR A 144 0.81 13.61 27.96
CA THR A 144 2.19 14.05 28.05
C THR A 144 2.41 15.40 27.33
N ALA A 145 3.52 16.06 27.57
CA ALA A 145 3.86 17.29 26.87
C ALA A 145 3.91 17.13 25.35
N GLU A 146 4.42 15.97 24.86
CA GLU A 146 4.47 15.65 23.43
C GLU A 146 3.07 15.42 22.84
N GLN A 147 2.21 14.71 23.54
CA GLN A 147 0.81 14.49 23.14
C GLN A 147 0.01 15.80 23.12
N THR A 148 0.24 16.68 24.09
CA THR A 148 -0.35 18.01 24.12
C THR A 148 0.12 18.86 22.95
N THR A 149 1.41 18.79 22.61
CA THR A 149 1.97 19.47 21.42
C THR A 149 1.34 18.94 20.15
N MET A 150 1.18 17.63 20.04
CA MET A 150 0.49 16.99 18.90
C MET A 150 -0.97 17.46 18.79
N LEU A 151 -1.71 17.48 19.90
CA LEU A 151 -3.09 17.97 19.93
C LEU A 151 -3.18 19.41 19.40
N ARG A 152 -2.34 20.32 19.92
CA ARG A 152 -2.32 21.71 19.49
C ARG A 152 -1.99 21.84 18.01
N ALA A 153 -0.95 21.15 17.54
CA ALA A 153 -0.51 21.20 16.15
C ALA A 153 -1.60 20.69 15.19
N LEU A 154 -2.23 19.55 15.48
CA LEU A 154 -3.25 18.95 14.62
C LEU A 154 -4.56 19.74 14.63
N ALA A 155 -5.02 20.18 15.81
CA ALA A 155 -6.30 20.85 15.94
C ALA A 155 -6.30 22.29 15.40
N SER A 156 -5.13 22.95 15.34
CA SER A 156 -5.01 24.32 14.80
C SER A 156 -4.52 24.39 13.35
N SER A 157 -4.12 23.27 12.74
CA SER A 157 -3.56 23.28 11.38
C SER A 157 -4.59 23.67 10.32
N PRO A 158 -4.20 24.54 9.39
CA PRO A 158 -5.02 24.85 8.21
C PRO A 158 -4.88 23.83 7.07
N ASP A 159 -4.07 22.78 7.26
CA ASP A 159 -3.76 21.79 6.25
C ASP A 159 -4.85 20.72 6.17
N ARG A 160 -5.21 20.29 4.95
CA ARG A 160 -6.23 19.24 4.74
C ARG A 160 -5.72 17.85 5.03
N VAL A 161 -4.43 17.62 4.89
CA VAL A 161 -3.81 16.30 5.13
C VAL A 161 -2.62 16.47 6.06
N ILE A 162 -2.62 15.74 7.16
CA ILE A 162 -1.52 15.75 8.12
C ILE A 162 -1.14 14.32 8.43
N CYS A 163 0.14 14.01 8.28
CA CYS A 163 0.68 12.69 8.60
C CYS A 163 1.29 12.71 10.01
N VAL A 164 0.87 11.78 10.86
CA VAL A 164 1.39 11.61 12.21
C VAL A 164 2.32 10.42 12.25
N VAL A 165 3.59 10.66 12.50
CA VAL A 165 4.62 9.61 12.61
C VAL A 165 5.09 9.50 14.06
N GLY A 166 5.23 8.30 14.57
CA GLY A 166 5.74 8.05 15.91
C GLY A 166 5.96 6.57 16.18
N LEU A 167 6.86 6.28 17.10
CA LEU A 167 7.21 4.90 17.49
C LEU A 167 5.99 4.14 18.06
N ALA A 168 6.03 2.81 17.98
CA ALA A 168 5.04 1.98 18.65
C ALA A 168 5.04 2.28 20.16
N GLY A 169 3.86 2.38 20.77
CA GLY A 169 3.74 2.70 22.20
C GLY A 169 3.94 4.18 22.59
N SER A 170 4.20 5.10 21.64
CA SER A 170 4.36 6.55 21.94
C SER A 170 3.06 7.25 22.34
N GLY A 171 1.95 6.53 22.44
CA GLY A 171 0.66 7.10 22.83
C GLY A 171 -0.05 7.90 21.74
N LYS A 172 0.26 7.66 20.46
CA LYS A 172 -0.45 8.27 19.31
C LYS A 172 -1.96 8.18 19.44
N THR A 173 -2.47 7.00 19.78
CA THR A 173 -3.89 6.73 19.95
C THR A 173 -4.54 7.61 21.01
N THR A 174 -3.86 7.82 22.15
CA THR A 174 -4.33 8.71 23.21
C THR A 174 -4.42 10.15 22.76
N ALA A 175 -3.38 10.64 22.07
CA ALA A 175 -3.39 11.98 21.50
C ALA A 175 -4.43 12.13 20.39
N THR A 176 -4.61 11.12 19.53
CA THR A 176 -5.66 11.10 18.48
C THR A 176 -7.06 11.20 19.07
N ARG A 177 -7.31 10.51 20.19
CA ARG A 177 -8.58 10.63 20.91
C ARG A 177 -8.82 12.05 21.41
N ALA A 178 -7.81 12.69 22.02
CA ALA A 178 -7.92 14.07 22.47
C ALA A 178 -8.15 15.05 21.29
N VAL A 179 -7.48 14.84 20.15
CA VAL A 179 -7.74 15.59 18.91
C VAL A 179 -9.20 15.44 18.48
N ALA A 180 -9.70 14.21 18.45
CA ALA A 180 -11.10 13.94 18.08
C ALA A 180 -12.09 14.63 19.02
N ASP A 181 -11.80 14.65 20.32
CA ASP A 181 -12.64 15.31 21.32
C ASP A 181 -12.64 16.85 21.15
N ALA A 182 -11.49 17.44 20.82
CA ALA A 182 -11.40 18.88 20.50
C ALA A 182 -12.24 19.25 19.26
N PHE A 183 -12.19 18.44 18.20
CA PHE A 183 -13.00 18.66 16.99
C PHE A 183 -14.50 18.51 17.29
N ARG A 184 -14.89 17.48 18.04
CA ARG A 184 -16.29 17.26 18.44
C ARG A 184 -16.82 18.42 19.27
N SER A 185 -16.04 18.92 20.23
CA SER A 185 -16.40 20.09 21.06
C SER A 185 -16.61 21.35 20.21
N ALA A 186 -15.91 21.46 19.08
CA ALA A 186 -16.08 22.53 18.10
C ALA A 186 -17.25 22.28 17.12
N GLY A 187 -18.04 21.21 17.31
CA GLY A 187 -19.15 20.85 16.42
C GLY A 187 -18.73 20.27 15.08
N ILE A 188 -17.48 19.82 14.95
CA ILE A 188 -16.95 19.23 13.70
C ILE A 188 -17.04 17.71 13.81
N PRO A 189 -17.77 17.03 12.89
CA PRO A 189 -17.86 15.57 12.88
C PRO A 189 -16.49 14.91 12.73
N VAL A 190 -16.28 13.79 13.44
CA VAL A 190 -15.04 13.01 13.39
C VAL A 190 -15.38 11.58 12.98
N LEU A 191 -14.73 11.12 11.93
CA LEU A 191 -14.89 9.79 11.35
C LEU A 191 -13.54 9.05 11.36
N GLY A 192 -13.59 7.73 11.55
CA GLY A 192 -12.42 6.87 11.48
C GLY A 192 -12.47 5.94 10.27
N ALA A 193 -11.31 5.64 9.70
CA ALA A 193 -11.20 4.64 8.66
C ALA A 193 -9.91 3.82 8.78
N ALA A 194 -9.97 2.56 8.35
CA ALA A 194 -8.81 1.69 8.30
C ALA A 194 -8.88 0.75 7.08
N PRO A 195 -7.76 0.13 6.65
CA PRO A 195 -7.75 -0.77 5.51
C PRO A 195 -8.62 -2.02 5.68
N SER A 196 -8.81 -2.50 6.90
CA SER A 196 -9.61 -3.69 7.20
C SER A 196 -10.65 -3.46 8.30
N GLY A 197 -11.66 -4.33 8.36
CA GLY A 197 -12.69 -4.27 9.42
C GLY A 197 -12.11 -4.42 10.83
N ILE A 198 -11.16 -5.34 11.00
CA ILE A 198 -10.48 -5.56 12.30
C ILE A 198 -9.67 -4.31 12.72
N ALA A 199 -8.99 -3.67 11.78
CA ALA A 199 -8.25 -2.44 12.08
C ALA A 199 -9.19 -1.29 12.41
N ALA A 200 -10.32 -1.17 11.71
CA ALA A 200 -11.35 -0.16 12.00
C ALA A 200 -11.97 -0.35 13.39
N GLU A 201 -12.27 -1.58 13.79
CA GLU A 201 -12.76 -1.91 15.13
C GLU A 201 -11.73 -1.54 16.21
N LYS A 202 -10.47 -1.90 16.02
CA LYS A 202 -9.37 -1.50 16.93
C LYS A 202 -9.22 0.01 17.06
N LEU A 203 -9.28 0.74 15.93
CA LEU A 203 -9.25 2.19 15.94
C LEU A 203 -10.41 2.77 16.73
N GLN A 204 -11.62 2.26 16.54
CA GLN A 204 -12.82 2.68 17.26
C GLN A 204 -12.69 2.41 18.76
N ASP A 205 -12.31 1.21 19.17
CA ASP A 205 -12.17 0.83 20.57
C ASP A 205 -11.12 1.68 21.30
N ALA A 206 -10.01 1.96 20.63
CA ALA A 206 -8.90 2.69 21.21
C ALA A 206 -9.13 4.22 21.28
N THR A 207 -9.88 4.78 20.32
CA THR A 207 -10.05 6.24 20.19
C THR A 207 -11.47 6.74 20.46
N ALA A 208 -12.46 5.84 20.57
CA ALA A 208 -13.88 6.17 20.57
C ALA A 208 -14.35 6.96 19.33
N ILE A 209 -13.60 6.87 18.21
CA ILE A 209 -13.99 7.43 16.91
C ILE A 209 -14.79 6.37 16.17
N GLN A 210 -16.01 6.69 15.75
CA GLN A 210 -16.80 5.79 14.90
C GLN A 210 -16.02 5.49 13.61
N SER A 211 -15.64 4.22 13.43
CA SER A 211 -14.69 3.82 12.40
C SER A 211 -15.26 2.75 11.47
N THR A 212 -14.84 2.78 10.22
CA THR A 212 -15.25 1.82 9.19
C THR A 212 -14.06 1.49 8.27
N THR A 213 -14.25 0.60 7.29
CA THR A 213 -13.20 0.37 6.29
C THR A 213 -13.09 1.55 5.32
N LEU A 214 -11.87 1.83 4.82
CA LEU A 214 -11.65 2.84 3.79
C LEU A 214 -12.58 2.66 2.59
N HIS A 215 -12.75 1.42 2.13
CA HIS A 215 -13.66 1.10 1.03
C HIS A 215 -15.09 1.55 1.32
N ARG A 216 -15.61 1.27 2.51
CA ARG A 216 -16.96 1.68 2.89
C ARG A 216 -17.10 3.18 3.09
N LEU A 217 -16.06 3.83 3.64
CA LEU A 217 -16.05 5.29 3.80
C LEU A 217 -16.16 6.00 2.44
N LEU A 218 -15.42 5.53 1.43
CA LEU A 218 -15.40 6.11 0.09
C LEU A 218 -16.72 5.91 -0.69
N GLN A 219 -17.58 5.01 -0.25
CA GLN A 219 -18.91 4.80 -0.86
C GLN A 219 -20.01 5.70 -0.27
N GLN A 220 -19.70 6.49 0.75
CA GLN A 220 -20.67 7.34 1.42
C GLN A 220 -20.34 8.83 1.20
N PRO A 221 -21.35 9.71 1.13
CA PRO A 221 -21.10 11.14 1.12
C PRO A 221 -20.50 11.55 2.47
N LEU A 222 -19.37 12.26 2.43
CA LEU A 222 -18.77 12.83 3.62
C LEU A 222 -19.40 14.21 3.92
N PRO A 223 -19.48 14.60 5.21
CA PRO A 223 -19.84 15.96 5.57
C PRO A 223 -18.85 16.96 4.95
N GLU A 224 -19.33 18.14 4.52
CA GLU A 224 -18.47 19.17 3.94
C GLU A 224 -17.30 19.58 4.83
N ARG A 225 -17.53 19.55 6.14
CA ARG A 225 -16.53 19.83 7.18
C ARG A 225 -16.49 18.66 8.14
N CYS A 226 -15.44 17.88 8.10
CA CYS A 226 -15.21 16.77 9.03
C CYS A 226 -13.71 16.52 9.20
N LEU A 227 -13.35 15.89 10.31
CA LEU A 227 -12.06 15.26 10.50
C LEU A 227 -12.18 13.78 10.14
N VAL A 228 -11.30 13.28 9.29
CA VAL A 228 -11.17 11.84 9.00
C VAL A 228 -9.82 11.37 9.56
N VAL A 229 -9.86 10.41 10.47
CA VAL A 229 -8.68 9.74 11.00
C VAL A 229 -8.50 8.42 10.28
N VAL A 230 -7.34 8.21 9.67
CA VAL A 230 -6.99 6.96 8.96
C VAL A 230 -5.84 6.28 9.69
N ASP A 231 -5.98 4.98 10.02
CA ASP A 231 -4.97 4.16 10.71
C ASP A 231 -4.69 2.86 9.97
#